data_daea7dc3696189901826d215346140d6
#
_entry.id   daea7dc3696189901826d215346140d6
#
_cell.length_a   1.000
_cell.length_b   1.000
_cell.length_c   1.000
_cell.angle_alpha   90.00
_cell.angle_beta   90.00
_cell.angle_gamma   90.00
#
_symmetry.space_group_name_H-M   'P 1'
#
loop_
_entity.id
_entity.type
_entity.pdbx_description
1 polymer ?
#
loop_
_entity_poly.entity_id
_entity_poly.type
_entity_poly.pdbx_seq_one_letter_code
_entity_poly.pdbx_strand_id
1 'polypeptide(L)'
;GETILGGALLLSNGGKGANQAVAALKAGAEVRLMAKVGRDPFGDRICRDLVTAGLPANGLLRDESAPTGVALIVVDRQGRNQIAVAPGSNQLLLPEAIEQYEPFLAYGTVMLVQLEIPIVTVERALQFAKTHEMMTILNPAPASPLSDDLFRHIDLLTPNETEAEALT
;
A
#
# COMPACT_ATOMS: atom_id res chain seq x y z
N GLY A 1 -7.11 -33.11 1.79
CA GLY A 1 -6.87 -31.88 2.55
C GLY A 1 -6.88 -32.17 4.03
N GLU A 2 -6.02 -31.54 4.79
CA GLU A 2 -5.95 -31.66 6.25
C GLU A 2 -6.69 -30.48 6.89
N THR A 3 -7.49 -30.73 7.91
CA THR A 3 -8.15 -29.69 8.71
C THR A 3 -7.38 -29.52 10.00
N ILE A 4 -6.87 -28.31 10.25
CA ILE A 4 -6.15 -27.97 11.48
C ILE A 4 -7.03 -27.07 12.33
N LEU A 5 -7.22 -27.41 13.60
CA LEU A 5 -7.85 -26.51 14.57
C LEU A 5 -6.85 -25.42 14.96
N GLY A 6 -7.22 -24.18 14.65
CA GLY A 6 -6.43 -22.99 14.98
C GLY A 6 -6.71 -22.45 16.39
N GLY A 7 -5.98 -21.41 16.75
CA GLY A 7 -6.16 -20.64 17.97
C GLY A 7 -7.17 -19.49 17.80
N ALA A 8 -6.92 -18.35 18.48
CA ALA A 8 -7.74 -17.17 18.41
C ALA A 8 -7.59 -16.45 17.06
N LEU A 9 -8.69 -15.96 16.50
CA LEU A 9 -8.67 -15.05 15.37
C LEU A 9 -8.38 -13.63 15.88
N LEU A 10 -7.32 -13.02 15.36
CA LEU A 10 -6.98 -11.62 15.59
C LEU A 10 -7.24 -10.81 14.31
N LEU A 11 -7.96 -9.72 14.42
CA LEU A 11 -8.18 -8.78 13.33
C LEU A 11 -7.40 -7.50 13.58
N SER A 12 -6.49 -7.16 12.68
CA SER A 12 -5.75 -5.90 12.71
C SER A 12 -5.82 -5.21 11.33
N ASN A 13 -5.69 -3.90 11.34
CA ASN A 13 -5.50 -3.17 10.10
C ASN A 13 -4.09 -3.48 9.55
N GLY A 14 -3.99 -3.49 8.23
CA GLY A 14 -2.76 -3.80 7.51
C GLY A 14 -2.68 -3.01 6.22
N GLY A 15 -1.82 -3.49 5.32
CA GLY A 15 -1.45 -2.82 4.09
C GLY A 15 -0.19 -1.97 4.29
N LYS A 16 0.82 -2.19 3.43
CA LYS A 16 2.12 -1.52 3.55
C LYS A 16 1.97 0.01 3.48
N GLY A 17 1.17 0.51 2.53
CA GLY A 17 0.92 1.95 2.40
C GLY A 17 0.27 2.57 3.63
N ALA A 18 -0.76 1.93 4.19
CA ALA A 18 -1.43 2.41 5.39
C ALA A 18 -0.48 2.39 6.61
N ASN A 19 0.31 1.33 6.77
CA ASN A 19 1.28 1.21 7.86
C ASN A 19 2.35 2.31 7.78
N GLN A 20 2.88 2.57 6.58
CA GLN A 20 3.88 3.62 6.36
C GLN A 20 3.29 5.02 6.56
N ALA A 21 2.07 5.26 6.10
CA ALA A 21 1.37 6.52 6.31
C ALA A 21 1.16 6.82 7.80
N VAL A 22 0.71 5.83 8.57
CA VAL A 22 0.54 5.99 10.03
C VAL A 22 1.89 6.17 10.73
N ALA A 23 2.93 5.47 10.30
CA ALA A 23 4.28 5.62 10.86
C ALA A 23 4.85 7.02 10.61
N ALA A 24 4.73 7.53 9.39
CA ALA A 24 5.16 8.89 9.03
C ALA A 24 4.39 9.95 9.81
N LEU A 25 3.06 9.80 9.93
CA LEU A 25 2.22 10.71 10.72
C LEU A 25 2.66 10.74 12.20
N LYS A 26 2.93 9.57 12.79
CA LYS A 26 3.45 9.48 14.17
C LYS A 26 4.85 10.07 14.34
N ALA A 27 5.63 10.09 13.27
CA ALA A 27 6.93 10.77 13.24
C ALA A 27 6.83 12.30 13.04
N GLY A 28 5.62 12.84 12.92
CA GLY A 28 5.36 14.27 12.81
C GLY A 28 5.27 14.81 11.39
N ALA A 29 5.21 13.94 10.38
CA ALA A 29 5.03 14.38 9.00
C ALA A 29 3.57 14.75 8.72
N GLU A 30 3.34 15.69 7.81
CA GLU A 30 2.04 15.86 7.15
C GLU A 30 1.89 14.76 6.10
N VAL A 31 0.85 13.95 6.21
CA VAL A 31 0.68 12.76 5.36
C VAL A 31 -0.64 12.78 4.62
N ARG A 32 -0.57 12.47 3.33
CA ARG A 32 -1.71 12.24 2.45
C ARG A 32 -1.62 10.82 1.91
N LEU A 33 -2.54 9.98 2.32
CA LEU A 33 -2.61 8.59 1.86
C LEU A 33 -3.64 8.47 0.75
N MET A 34 -3.23 7.95 -0.41
CA MET A 34 -4.11 7.49 -1.45
C MET A 34 -4.19 5.96 -1.39
N ALA A 35 -5.37 5.44 -1.15
CA ALA A 35 -5.64 4.01 -1.04
C ALA A 35 -7.05 3.69 -1.51
N LYS A 36 -7.28 2.43 -1.92
CA LYS A 36 -8.59 1.97 -2.36
C LYS A 36 -9.05 0.78 -1.54
N VAL A 37 -10.26 0.87 -0.98
CA VAL A 37 -10.90 -0.19 -0.18
C VAL A 37 -12.30 -0.47 -0.70
N GLY A 38 -12.81 -1.67 -0.46
CA GLY A 38 -14.18 -2.03 -0.83
C GLY A 38 -15.25 -1.33 0.02
N ARG A 39 -16.50 -1.35 -0.45
CA ARG A 39 -17.68 -0.97 0.37
C ARG A 39 -18.14 -2.16 1.19
N ASP A 40 -17.33 -2.53 2.17
CA ASP A 40 -17.57 -3.65 3.07
C ASP A 40 -17.14 -3.30 4.51
N PRO A 41 -17.47 -4.14 5.50
CA PRO A 41 -17.14 -3.86 6.90
C PRO A 41 -15.64 -3.69 7.18
N PHE A 42 -14.75 -4.33 6.40
CA PHE A 42 -13.31 -4.15 6.52
C PHE A 42 -12.88 -2.77 6.03
N GLY A 43 -13.38 -2.35 4.85
CA GLY A 43 -13.11 -1.02 4.32
C GLY A 43 -13.66 0.09 5.22
N ASP A 44 -14.86 -0.10 5.79
CA ASP A 44 -15.45 0.86 6.73
C ASP A 44 -14.60 1.01 7.99
N ARG A 45 -14.11 -0.11 8.52
CA ARG A 45 -13.22 -0.11 9.68
C ARG A 45 -11.90 0.58 9.37
N ILE A 46 -11.23 0.22 8.27
CA ILE A 46 -9.95 0.79 7.88
C ILE A 46 -10.07 2.30 7.69
N CYS A 47 -11.06 2.77 6.93
CA CYS A 47 -11.26 4.21 6.71
C CYS A 47 -11.48 4.96 8.04
N ARG A 48 -12.32 4.44 8.93
CA ARG A 48 -12.57 5.04 10.24
C ARG A 48 -11.29 5.12 11.07
N ASP A 49 -10.52 4.02 11.12
CA ASP A 49 -9.32 3.94 11.96
C ASP A 49 -8.20 4.87 11.42
N LEU A 50 -8.03 4.96 10.10
CA LEU A 50 -7.07 5.87 9.46
C LEU A 50 -7.43 7.35 9.68
N VAL A 51 -8.72 7.70 9.55
CA VAL A 51 -9.20 9.06 9.83
C VAL A 51 -9.04 9.39 11.32
N THR A 52 -9.33 8.45 12.21
CA THR A 52 -9.14 8.62 13.66
C THR A 52 -7.64 8.80 14.00
N ALA A 53 -6.74 8.17 13.25
CA ALA A 53 -5.30 8.38 13.38
C ALA A 53 -4.82 9.76 12.88
N GLY A 54 -5.66 10.51 12.15
CA GLY A 54 -5.37 11.86 11.67
C GLY A 54 -5.12 11.96 10.15
N LEU A 55 -5.31 10.88 9.38
CA LEU A 55 -5.16 10.92 7.93
C LEU A 55 -6.39 11.54 7.26
N PRO A 56 -6.22 12.36 6.19
CA PRO A 56 -7.33 12.91 5.43
C PRO A 56 -8.20 11.84 4.76
N ALA A 57 -9.52 11.93 4.88
CA ALA A 57 -10.46 10.96 4.33
C ALA A 57 -10.54 10.98 2.79
N ASN A 58 -10.26 12.12 2.17
CA ASN A 58 -10.45 12.37 0.74
C ASN A 58 -9.50 11.57 -0.18
N GLY A 59 -8.43 10.98 0.35
CA GLY A 59 -7.57 10.03 -0.38
C GLY A 59 -7.97 8.56 -0.22
N LEU A 60 -9.01 8.25 0.56
CA LEU A 60 -9.48 6.89 0.80
C LEU A 60 -10.64 6.56 -0.14
N LEU A 61 -10.30 6.00 -1.30
CA LEU A 61 -11.25 5.67 -2.36
C LEU A 61 -12.07 4.42 -1.99
N ARG A 62 -13.34 4.40 -2.41
CA ARG A 62 -14.25 3.28 -2.16
C ARG A 62 -14.61 2.59 -3.49
N ASP A 63 -14.42 1.28 -3.54
CA ASP A 63 -14.80 0.46 -4.70
C ASP A 63 -16.15 -0.24 -4.46
N GLU A 64 -17.00 -0.20 -5.50
CA GLU A 64 -18.34 -0.80 -5.46
C GLU A 64 -18.34 -2.28 -5.89
N SER A 65 -17.33 -2.69 -6.63
CA SER A 65 -17.31 -3.99 -7.33
C SER A 65 -16.40 -5.01 -6.69
N ALA A 66 -15.39 -4.58 -5.93
CA ALA A 66 -14.41 -5.45 -5.31
C ALA A 66 -14.36 -5.28 -3.79
N PRO A 67 -14.15 -6.38 -3.04
CA PRO A 67 -13.97 -6.31 -1.59
C PRO A 67 -12.65 -5.65 -1.23
N THR A 68 -12.55 -5.20 0.01
CA THR A 68 -11.29 -4.75 0.61
C THR A 68 -10.24 -5.86 0.59
N GLY A 69 -8.99 -5.51 0.27
CA GLY A 69 -7.88 -6.46 0.32
C GLY A 69 -7.66 -7.03 1.73
N VAL A 70 -7.39 -8.33 1.81
CA VAL A 70 -7.19 -9.05 3.07
C VAL A 70 -5.96 -9.92 3.00
N ALA A 71 -5.16 -9.93 4.06
CA ALA A 71 -4.11 -10.90 4.28
C ALA A 71 -4.51 -11.87 5.40
N LEU A 72 -4.55 -13.18 5.08
CA LEU A 72 -4.73 -14.24 6.06
C LEU A 72 -3.34 -14.72 6.49
N ILE A 73 -3.03 -14.53 7.77
CA ILE A 73 -1.73 -14.90 8.34
C ILE A 73 -1.95 -16.03 9.33
N VAL A 74 -1.38 -17.19 9.04
CA VAL A 74 -1.35 -18.34 9.94
C VAL A 74 0.03 -18.42 10.58
N VAL A 75 0.07 -18.43 11.91
CA VAL A 75 1.31 -18.52 12.66
C VAL A 75 1.33 -19.84 13.42
N ASP A 76 2.37 -20.65 13.24
CA ASP A 76 2.53 -21.91 13.95
C ASP A 76 3.14 -21.70 15.36
N ARG A 77 3.24 -22.81 16.11
CA ARG A 77 3.77 -22.77 17.50
C ARG A 77 5.25 -22.37 17.57
N GLN A 78 5.99 -22.46 16.47
CA GLN A 78 7.39 -22.05 16.34
C GLN A 78 7.54 -20.60 15.89
N GLY A 79 6.42 -19.88 15.68
CA GLY A 79 6.43 -18.49 15.22
C GLY A 79 6.62 -18.34 13.69
N ARG A 80 6.62 -19.42 12.93
CA ARG A 80 6.69 -19.36 11.46
C ARG A 80 5.32 -18.97 10.93
N ASN A 81 5.31 -18.08 9.96
CA ASN A 81 4.08 -17.59 9.36
C ASN A 81 3.90 -18.13 7.94
N GLN A 82 2.64 -18.26 7.56
CA GLN A 82 2.20 -18.52 6.20
C GLN A 82 1.16 -17.44 5.87
N ILE A 83 1.36 -16.73 4.77
CA ILE A 83 0.56 -15.57 4.40
C ILE A 83 -0.12 -15.85 3.06
N ALA A 84 -1.45 -15.74 3.02
CA ALA A 84 -2.23 -15.73 1.80
C ALA A 84 -2.87 -14.34 1.64
N VAL A 85 -2.65 -13.70 0.50
CA VAL A 85 -3.16 -12.36 0.22
C VAL A 85 -4.24 -12.42 -0.85
N ALA A 86 -5.40 -11.86 -0.53
CA ALA A 86 -6.42 -11.50 -1.50
C ALA A 86 -6.35 -9.97 -1.70
N PRO A 87 -5.82 -9.46 -2.81
CA PRO A 87 -5.54 -8.04 -2.98
C PRO A 87 -6.81 -7.17 -3.06
N GLY A 88 -7.92 -7.74 -3.52
CA GLY A 88 -9.20 -7.05 -3.59
C GLY A 88 -9.12 -5.72 -4.34
N SER A 89 -9.76 -4.69 -3.79
CA SER A 89 -9.84 -3.34 -4.36
C SER A 89 -8.47 -2.66 -4.56
N ASN A 90 -7.40 -3.11 -3.91
CA ASN A 90 -6.05 -2.57 -4.17
C ASN A 90 -5.67 -2.71 -5.64
N GLN A 91 -6.05 -3.82 -6.30
CA GLN A 91 -5.76 -4.04 -7.73
C GLN A 91 -6.61 -3.16 -8.67
N LEU A 92 -7.58 -2.45 -8.13
CA LEU A 92 -8.43 -1.51 -8.87
C LEU A 92 -8.05 -0.04 -8.60
N LEU A 93 -6.96 0.21 -7.91
CA LEU A 93 -6.36 1.55 -7.87
C LEU A 93 -5.59 1.76 -9.18
N LEU A 94 -6.30 2.23 -10.19
CA LEU A 94 -5.78 2.38 -11.55
C LEU A 94 -5.05 3.72 -11.74
N PRO A 95 -4.20 3.85 -12.79
CA PRO A 95 -3.40 5.06 -13.05
C PRO A 95 -4.20 6.36 -13.13
N GLU A 96 -5.43 6.29 -13.66
CA GLU A 96 -6.33 7.45 -13.81
C GLU A 96 -6.67 8.13 -12.46
N ALA A 97 -6.55 7.38 -11.37
CA ALA A 97 -6.74 7.92 -10.04
C ALA A 97 -5.64 8.93 -9.67
N ILE A 98 -4.43 8.81 -10.22
CA ILE A 98 -3.32 9.76 -9.97
C ILE A 98 -3.69 11.14 -10.55
N GLU A 99 -4.19 11.20 -11.81
CA GLU A 99 -4.62 12.44 -12.44
C GLU A 99 -5.84 13.04 -11.74
N GLN A 100 -6.79 12.18 -11.41
CA GLN A 100 -8.04 12.59 -10.77
C GLN A 100 -7.81 13.25 -9.41
N TYR A 101 -6.77 12.80 -8.70
CA TYR A 101 -6.41 13.28 -7.36
C TYR A 101 -5.15 14.17 -7.37
N GLU A 102 -4.73 14.67 -8.54
CA GLU A 102 -3.58 15.57 -8.65
C GLU A 102 -3.61 16.72 -7.63
N PRO A 103 -4.69 17.50 -7.44
CA PRO A 103 -4.70 18.59 -6.46
C PRO A 103 -4.48 18.12 -5.02
N PHE A 104 -4.79 16.86 -4.72
CA PHE A 104 -4.55 16.26 -3.42
C PHE A 104 -3.11 15.78 -3.27
N LEU A 105 -2.50 15.26 -4.33
CA LEU A 105 -1.16 14.67 -4.32
C LEU A 105 -0.06 15.72 -4.50
N ALA A 106 -0.28 16.76 -5.30
CA ALA A 106 0.71 17.75 -5.70
C ALA A 106 1.29 18.61 -4.56
N TYR A 107 0.68 18.58 -3.38
CA TYR A 107 1.22 19.27 -2.20
C TYR A 107 2.37 18.53 -1.50
N GLY A 108 2.61 17.27 -1.86
CA GLY A 108 3.67 16.46 -1.27
C GLY A 108 5.06 16.91 -1.72
N THR A 109 6.05 16.74 -0.86
CA THR A 109 7.48 16.88 -1.20
C THR A 109 8.14 15.51 -1.38
N VAL A 110 7.51 14.46 -0.90
CA VAL A 110 7.95 13.06 -0.98
C VAL A 110 6.79 12.18 -1.42
N MET A 111 7.02 11.33 -2.40
CA MET A 111 6.11 10.27 -2.83
C MET A 111 6.69 8.91 -2.38
N LEU A 112 5.97 8.23 -1.48
CA LEU A 112 6.33 6.90 -1.01
C LEU A 112 5.33 5.87 -1.53
N VAL A 113 5.80 4.89 -2.28
CA VAL A 113 4.96 3.84 -2.88
C VAL A 113 5.48 2.44 -2.55
N GLN A 114 4.62 1.44 -2.68
CA GLN A 114 4.89 0.02 -2.49
C GLN A 114 4.29 -0.78 -3.66
N LEU A 115 4.45 -2.10 -3.66
CA LEU A 115 4.00 -2.96 -4.76
C LEU A 115 2.71 -3.74 -4.45
N GLU A 116 1.85 -3.22 -3.55
CA GLU A 116 0.55 -3.83 -3.24
C GLU A 116 -0.59 -3.34 -4.16
N ILE A 117 -0.29 -2.43 -5.09
CA ILE A 117 -1.20 -1.92 -6.13
C ILE A 117 -0.66 -2.28 -7.53
N PRO A 118 -1.43 -2.11 -8.62
CA PRO A 118 -0.94 -2.41 -9.97
C PRO A 118 0.36 -1.67 -10.29
N ILE A 119 1.32 -2.39 -10.88
CA ILE A 119 2.63 -1.82 -11.22
C ILE A 119 2.52 -0.61 -12.14
N VAL A 120 1.56 -0.61 -13.07
CA VAL A 120 1.29 0.53 -13.96
C VAL A 120 0.85 1.78 -13.18
N THR A 121 0.19 1.61 -12.04
CA THR A 121 -0.17 2.73 -11.14
C THR A 121 1.04 3.22 -10.36
N VAL A 122 1.90 2.30 -9.93
CA VAL A 122 3.18 2.64 -9.29
C VAL A 122 4.04 3.47 -10.24
N GLU A 123 4.21 3.02 -11.49
CA GLU A 123 4.93 3.74 -12.53
C GLU A 123 4.36 5.14 -12.74
N ARG A 124 3.04 5.24 -12.86
CA ARG A 124 2.36 6.52 -13.05
C ARG A 124 2.53 7.46 -11.85
N ALA A 125 2.46 6.94 -10.62
CA ALA A 125 2.68 7.71 -9.40
C ALA A 125 4.10 8.27 -9.32
N LEU A 126 5.11 7.46 -9.65
CA LEU A 126 6.50 7.88 -9.65
C LEU A 126 6.79 8.93 -10.74
N GLN A 127 6.25 8.75 -11.96
CA GLN A 127 6.33 9.76 -13.03
C GLN A 127 5.67 11.06 -12.62
N PHE A 128 4.47 11.00 -12.03
CA PHE A 128 3.77 12.16 -11.47
C PHE A 128 4.64 12.89 -10.44
N ALA A 129 5.22 12.16 -9.51
CA ALA A 129 6.10 12.72 -8.49
C ALA A 129 7.30 13.45 -9.09
N LYS A 130 7.93 12.90 -10.14
CA LYS A 130 9.04 13.55 -10.85
C LYS A 130 8.61 14.83 -11.55
N THR A 131 7.44 14.89 -12.16
CA THR A 131 6.93 16.11 -12.80
C THR A 131 6.60 17.22 -11.78
N HIS A 132 6.37 16.84 -10.51
CA HIS A 132 6.11 17.77 -9.40
C HIS A 132 7.33 17.97 -8.48
N GLU A 133 8.54 17.61 -8.93
CA GLU A 133 9.79 17.76 -8.21
C GLU A 133 9.82 17.12 -6.81
N MET A 134 9.03 16.06 -6.62
CA MET A 134 9.01 15.30 -5.37
C MET A 134 10.15 14.29 -5.31
N MET A 135 10.70 14.09 -4.12
CA MET A 135 11.55 12.93 -3.86
C MET A 135 10.72 11.65 -3.93
N THR A 136 11.21 10.65 -4.65
CA THR A 136 10.51 9.38 -4.83
C THR A 136 11.16 8.27 -4.04
N ILE A 137 10.35 7.54 -3.26
CA ILE A 137 10.78 6.40 -2.46
C ILE A 137 9.93 5.19 -2.86
N LEU A 138 10.58 4.10 -3.28
CA LEU A 138 9.92 2.82 -3.51
C LEU A 138 10.32 1.81 -2.44
N ASN A 139 9.35 1.26 -1.75
CA ASN A 139 9.51 0.01 -1.02
C ASN A 139 9.08 -1.16 -1.94
N PRO A 140 10.02 -1.98 -2.46
CA PRO A 140 9.72 -2.99 -3.48
C PRO A 140 9.09 -4.24 -2.90
N ALA A 141 8.06 -4.07 -2.09
CA ALA A 141 7.37 -5.11 -1.33
C ALA A 141 5.86 -5.19 -1.71
N PRO A 142 5.32 -6.38 -2.00
CA PRO A 142 6.03 -7.67 -2.14
C PRO A 142 6.99 -7.68 -3.33
N ALA A 143 8.05 -8.51 -3.24
CA ALA A 143 9.05 -8.61 -4.31
C ALA A 143 8.39 -8.92 -5.66
N SER A 144 8.72 -8.13 -6.67
CA SER A 144 8.19 -8.24 -8.03
C SER A 144 9.26 -7.75 -9.02
N PRO A 145 9.34 -8.32 -10.22
CA PRO A 145 10.21 -7.80 -11.27
C PRO A 145 9.88 -6.33 -11.57
N LEU A 146 10.90 -5.51 -11.68
CA LEU A 146 10.80 -4.09 -12.03
C LEU A 146 11.51 -3.83 -13.35
N SER A 147 10.98 -2.92 -14.17
CA SER A 147 11.62 -2.52 -15.41
C SER A 147 12.76 -1.53 -15.16
N ASP A 148 13.76 -1.52 -16.03
CA ASP A 148 14.85 -0.53 -15.97
C ASP A 148 14.33 0.91 -16.06
N ASP A 149 13.24 1.12 -16.80
CA ASP A 149 12.61 2.43 -16.91
C ASP A 149 12.00 2.91 -15.59
N LEU A 150 11.47 1.98 -14.79
CA LEU A 150 10.92 2.34 -13.47
C LEU A 150 12.03 2.87 -12.54
N PHE A 151 13.23 2.26 -12.57
CA PHE A 151 14.35 2.70 -11.73
C PHE A 151 14.77 4.13 -11.97
N ARG A 152 14.57 4.69 -13.18
CA ARG A 152 14.88 6.09 -13.49
C ARG A 152 14.00 7.11 -12.74
N HIS A 153 12.87 6.64 -12.22
CA HIS A 153 11.93 7.46 -11.47
C HIS A 153 12.04 7.27 -9.94
N ILE A 154 13.07 6.56 -9.45
CA ILE A 154 13.25 6.26 -8.03
C ILE A 154 14.51 6.96 -7.51
N ASP A 155 14.37 7.77 -6.46
CA ASP A 155 15.50 8.39 -5.76
C ASP A 155 16.02 7.50 -4.64
N LEU A 156 15.12 6.78 -3.96
CA LEU A 156 15.46 5.90 -2.85
C LEU A 156 14.67 4.59 -2.94
N LEU A 157 15.39 3.48 -2.87
CA LEU A 157 14.83 2.14 -2.80
C LEU A 157 15.07 1.55 -1.41
N THR A 158 14.04 0.93 -0.80
CA THR A 158 14.11 0.39 0.57
C THR A 158 13.74 -1.11 0.62
N PRO A 159 14.53 -2.00 -0.02
CA PRO A 159 14.31 -3.43 -0.01
C PRO A 159 14.78 -4.05 1.32
N ASN A 160 14.17 -5.16 1.72
CA ASN A 160 14.79 -6.12 2.63
C ASN A 160 15.76 -7.04 1.85
N GLU A 161 16.42 -7.99 2.54
CA GLU A 161 17.38 -8.92 1.91
C GLU A 161 16.76 -9.71 0.77
N THR A 162 15.60 -10.31 0.99
CA THR A 162 14.89 -11.11 -0.02
C THR A 162 14.43 -10.27 -1.22
N GLU A 163 13.96 -9.07 -0.96
CA GLU A 163 13.55 -8.13 -2.01
C GLU A 163 14.78 -7.65 -2.82
N ALA A 164 15.91 -7.40 -2.15
CA ALA A 164 17.16 -7.02 -2.83
C ALA A 164 17.70 -8.16 -3.71
N GLU A 165 17.67 -9.41 -3.24
CA GLU A 165 18.04 -10.58 -4.03
C GLU A 165 17.14 -10.77 -5.26
N ALA A 166 15.85 -10.46 -5.15
CA ALA A 166 14.91 -10.58 -6.26
C ALA A 166 15.08 -9.48 -7.33
N LEU A 167 15.78 -8.39 -7.01
CA LEU A 167 16.04 -7.26 -7.90
C LEU A 167 17.41 -7.32 -8.60
N THR A 168 18.27 -8.26 -8.23
CA THR A 168 19.63 -8.45 -8.77
C THR A 168 19.75 -9.72 -9.59
#